data_d6b9b2cb29ae00121f1ce8fbd2223bac
#
_entry.id   d6b9b2cb29ae00121f1ce8fbd2223bac
#
_cell.length_a   1.000
_cell.length_b   1.000
_cell.length_c   1.000
_cell.angle_alpha   90.00
_cell.angle_beta   90.00
_cell.angle_gamma   90.00
#
_symmetry.space_group_name_H-M   'P 1'
#
loop_
_entity.id
_entity.type
_entity.pdbx_description
1 polymer ?
#
loop_
_entity_poly.entity_id
_entity_poly.type
_entity_poly.pdbx_seq_one_letter_code
_entity_poly.pdbx_strand_id
1 'polypeptide(L)'
;MVFVETGPQKEVIMRLKHVIVLAAALLALIPLVSAAQQPVRVAVLPFTVHSEEDLSYLRNGIWDIISTRIIVEGKVEAVDKPLVERFLPDLGGGEITDQGARWLGNRVGADYVVYGSITKVGEYISLDAKVVNVAGTRPTASAFTQHKGMDEVMAKVSTFAQDISNRIVGRATSYERGAPGQMRQYLMFQAVGYSKLQNFPERVLWGVDAGDVDGDGNNEIVCMDRRHLWVYRDEGKALRLLAELDKEPNNKFLTLDVIDVNGDGKAEIVITNTLNEDELHSFILAYEDGAFTYVAKDLNWYLRVDKIPGQGEALVAQRMGTDKDYEGPVRLVQWQKDKIKMGKKVKLPKGVEWIYEFNAGTFSSPEAQEFLVKNEEYSETRIVDERGKSQWKGEEKMGGSDNYIDRPGLYADKRGASAGDPRRIYLPPRMVVKDLDGDGIDDVTSLSNHFKGGGHIERTRPYDKGYVAGFVWDGLTLTQVWRTQDIPGYVADLQVKDVDNDGRNELVTVSANPHILKSDAKSVLMVFELYE
;
A
#
# COMPACT_ATOMS: atom_id res chain seq x y z
N MET A 1 61.19 -35.56 41.97
CA MET A 1 61.06 -34.51 43.00
C MET A 1 59.97 -33.58 42.52
N VAL A 2 58.71 -33.79 42.96
CA VAL A 2 57.54 -33.04 42.52
C VAL A 2 57.23 -32.00 43.60
N PHE A 3 57.41 -30.74 43.31
CA PHE A 3 57.00 -29.68 44.20
C PHE A 3 55.48 -29.42 43.97
N VAL A 4 54.72 -29.70 45.02
CA VAL A 4 53.30 -29.29 45.09
C VAL A 4 53.28 -27.93 45.78
N GLU A 5 53.09 -26.88 45.04
CA GLU A 5 52.73 -25.56 45.60
C GLU A 5 51.27 -25.53 46.00
N THR A 6 50.99 -25.61 47.29
CA THR A 6 49.76 -25.27 47.95
C THR A 6 49.94 -23.88 48.56
N GLY A 7 49.48 -22.85 47.87
CA GLY A 7 49.60 -21.47 48.34
C GLY A 7 48.24 -20.77 48.52
N PRO A 8 48.15 -19.82 49.42
CA PRO A 8 46.93 -19.10 49.83
C PRO A 8 46.26 -18.28 48.71
N GLN A 9 46.84 -18.23 47.52
CA GLN A 9 46.28 -17.50 46.37
C GLN A 9 44.99 -18.12 45.80
N LYS A 10 44.76 -19.42 45.90
CA LYS A 10 43.50 -20.05 45.45
C LYS A 10 42.29 -19.69 46.29
N GLU A 11 42.48 -19.53 47.58
CA GLU A 11 41.36 -19.11 48.48
C GLU A 11 40.94 -17.65 48.24
N VAL A 12 41.88 -16.76 47.98
CA VAL A 12 41.60 -15.35 47.67
C VAL A 12 40.88 -15.22 46.34
N ILE A 13 41.28 -15.97 45.33
CA ILE A 13 40.60 -15.95 44.02
C ILE A 13 39.20 -16.54 44.09
N MET A 14 39.00 -17.57 44.92
CA MET A 14 37.69 -18.21 45.09
C MET A 14 36.75 -17.30 45.89
N ARG A 15 37.20 -16.59 46.91
CA ARG A 15 36.43 -15.58 47.66
C ARG A 15 36.08 -14.38 46.78
N LEU A 16 37.01 -13.92 45.90
CA LEU A 16 36.76 -12.83 44.96
C LEU A 16 35.72 -13.21 43.90
N LYS A 17 35.70 -14.44 43.41
CA LYS A 17 34.66 -14.95 42.51
C LYS A 17 33.29 -15.02 43.16
N HIS A 18 33.22 -15.43 44.43
CA HIS A 18 31.93 -15.46 45.16
C HIS A 18 31.40 -14.05 45.45
N VAL A 19 32.27 -13.09 45.74
CA VAL A 19 31.85 -11.67 45.92
C VAL A 19 31.36 -11.07 44.61
N ILE A 20 32.03 -11.37 43.47
CA ILE A 20 31.60 -10.89 42.14
C ILE A 20 30.25 -11.52 41.75
N VAL A 21 30.06 -12.83 41.99
CA VAL A 21 28.78 -13.51 41.72
C VAL A 21 27.66 -13.00 42.61
N LEU A 22 27.92 -12.72 43.91
CA LEU A 22 26.92 -12.11 44.79
C LEU A 22 26.59 -10.66 44.37
N ALA A 23 27.57 -9.87 43.97
CA ALA A 23 27.34 -8.50 43.49
C ALA A 23 26.55 -8.50 42.18
N ALA A 24 26.82 -9.43 41.25
CA ALA A 24 26.07 -9.60 40.03
C ALA A 24 24.64 -10.09 40.28
N ALA A 25 24.44 -10.97 41.26
CA ALA A 25 23.11 -11.42 41.70
C ALA A 25 22.31 -10.31 42.40
N LEU A 26 22.97 -9.41 43.13
CA LEU A 26 22.31 -8.25 43.75
C LEU A 26 21.91 -7.17 42.69
N LEU A 27 22.72 -6.99 41.63
CA LEU A 27 22.36 -6.10 40.52
C LEU A 27 21.19 -6.63 39.68
N ALA A 28 21.02 -7.95 39.57
CA ALA A 28 19.91 -8.57 38.85
C ALA A 28 18.56 -8.49 39.63
N LEU A 29 18.54 -8.06 40.88
CA LEU A 29 17.37 -7.89 41.72
C LEU A 29 16.85 -6.44 41.78
N ILE A 30 17.44 -5.52 40.98
CA ILE A 30 16.84 -4.19 40.81
C ILE A 30 15.57 -4.40 39.98
N PRO A 31 14.34 -4.22 40.55
CA PRO A 31 13.15 -4.26 39.74
C PRO A 31 13.29 -3.15 38.72
N LEU A 32 13.23 -3.50 37.41
CA LEU A 32 12.96 -2.53 36.38
C LEU A 32 11.59 -1.91 36.73
N VAL A 33 11.63 -0.82 37.46
CA VAL A 33 10.45 0.05 37.60
C VAL A 33 10.22 0.58 36.19
N SER A 34 9.35 -0.12 35.46
CA SER A 34 8.80 0.40 34.24
C SER A 34 8.12 1.70 34.63
N ALA A 35 8.73 2.83 34.33
CA ALA A 35 8.09 4.13 34.51
C ALA A 35 6.81 4.07 33.67
N ALA A 36 5.68 3.91 34.32
CA ALA A 36 4.38 4.01 33.66
C ALA A 36 4.36 5.40 33.01
N GLN A 37 4.42 5.44 31.66
CA GLN A 37 4.32 6.67 30.91
C GLN A 37 2.99 7.31 31.30
N GLN A 38 3.03 8.54 31.82
CA GLN A 38 1.81 9.27 32.13
C GLN A 38 1.03 9.49 30.82
N PRO A 39 -0.29 9.36 30.83
CA PRO A 39 -1.11 9.59 29.64
C PRO A 39 -0.90 11.02 29.13
N VAL A 40 -0.85 11.16 27.81
CA VAL A 40 -0.74 12.47 27.16
C VAL A 40 -2.03 13.24 27.33
N ARG A 41 -1.96 14.46 27.83
CA ARG A 41 -3.13 15.31 28.08
C ARG A 41 -3.43 16.20 26.87
N VAL A 42 -4.67 16.15 26.38
CA VAL A 42 -5.10 16.84 25.16
C VAL A 42 -6.26 17.78 25.45
N ALA A 43 -6.11 19.05 25.12
CA ALA A 43 -7.20 20.01 25.12
C ALA A 43 -7.81 20.10 23.71
N VAL A 44 -9.09 19.86 23.60
CA VAL A 44 -9.85 20.08 22.36
C VAL A 44 -10.60 21.41 22.48
N LEU A 45 -10.42 22.29 21.47
CA LEU A 45 -11.13 23.58 21.42
C LEU A 45 -12.38 23.47 20.51
N PRO A 46 -13.37 24.35 20.70
CA PRO A 46 -14.51 24.37 19.82
C PRO A 46 -14.10 24.78 18.41
N PHE A 47 -14.62 24.05 17.41
CA PHE A 47 -14.33 24.30 16.00
C PHE A 47 -15.02 25.58 15.52
N THR A 48 -14.35 26.37 14.68
CA THR A 48 -14.94 27.52 14.01
C THR A 48 -15.84 27.04 12.88
N VAL A 49 -17.04 27.60 12.76
CA VAL A 49 -17.99 27.23 11.69
C VAL A 49 -17.99 28.30 10.60
N HIS A 50 -17.70 27.88 9.36
CA HIS A 50 -17.78 28.69 8.15
C HIS A 50 -18.92 28.15 7.28
N SER A 51 -20.08 28.80 7.32
CA SER A 51 -21.27 28.42 6.56
C SER A 51 -22.19 29.62 6.37
N GLU A 52 -22.92 29.68 5.24
CA GLU A 52 -24.03 30.63 5.04
C GLU A 52 -25.26 30.24 5.87
N GLU A 53 -25.40 29.01 6.26
CA GLU A 53 -26.46 28.49 7.13
C GLU A 53 -26.02 28.50 8.60
N ASP A 54 -26.99 28.65 9.52
CA ASP A 54 -26.69 28.51 10.95
C ASP A 54 -26.44 27.05 11.32
N LEU A 55 -25.17 26.70 11.40
CA LEU A 55 -24.67 25.40 11.85
C LEU A 55 -24.02 25.46 13.25
N SER A 56 -24.40 26.43 14.07
CA SER A 56 -23.85 26.63 15.43
C SER A 56 -24.03 25.42 16.34
N TYR A 57 -25.10 24.62 16.15
CA TYR A 57 -25.33 23.38 16.85
C TYR A 57 -24.25 22.31 16.58
N LEU A 58 -23.66 22.30 15.40
CA LEU A 58 -22.57 21.38 15.05
C LEU A 58 -21.30 21.66 15.84
N ARG A 59 -21.01 22.93 16.08
CA ARG A 59 -19.84 23.34 16.86
C ARG A 59 -19.74 22.59 18.19
N ASN A 60 -20.83 22.56 18.93
CA ASN A 60 -20.89 21.91 20.24
C ASN A 60 -20.91 20.38 20.10
N GLY A 61 -21.71 19.84 19.16
CA GLY A 61 -21.80 18.41 18.94
C GLY A 61 -20.47 17.79 18.50
N ILE A 62 -19.77 18.40 17.54
CA ILE A 62 -18.46 17.93 17.07
C ILE A 62 -17.42 18.09 18.18
N TRP A 63 -17.42 19.19 18.91
CA TRP A 63 -16.53 19.37 20.06
C TRP A 63 -16.70 18.24 21.09
N ASP A 64 -17.96 17.91 21.45
CA ASP A 64 -18.25 16.84 22.42
C ASP A 64 -17.82 15.47 21.89
N ILE A 65 -18.09 15.16 20.63
CA ILE A 65 -17.70 13.89 20.03
C ILE A 65 -16.18 13.75 19.97
N ILE A 66 -15.46 14.77 19.48
CA ILE A 66 -14.00 14.72 19.40
C ILE A 66 -13.41 14.60 20.82
N SER A 67 -13.85 15.43 21.78
CA SER A 67 -13.34 15.39 23.16
C SER A 67 -13.51 14.04 23.84
N THR A 68 -14.58 13.30 23.51
CA THR A 68 -14.82 11.97 24.09
C THR A 68 -14.12 10.85 23.31
N ARG A 69 -14.03 10.94 21.99
CA ARG A 69 -13.46 9.89 21.14
C ARG A 69 -11.94 9.94 20.99
N ILE A 70 -11.33 11.07 21.37
CA ILE A 70 -9.87 11.23 21.39
C ILE A 70 -9.20 10.45 22.54
N ILE A 71 -9.95 10.02 23.53
CA ILE A 71 -9.45 9.31 24.71
C ILE A 71 -9.01 7.89 24.34
N VAL A 72 -7.78 7.56 24.71
CA VAL A 72 -7.20 6.21 24.59
C VAL A 72 -6.75 5.77 25.97
N GLU A 73 -7.36 4.72 26.49
CA GLU A 73 -7.10 4.22 27.85
C GLU A 73 -5.61 4.03 28.13
N GLY A 74 -5.14 4.65 29.21
CA GLY A 74 -3.73 4.62 29.63
C GLY A 74 -2.75 5.41 28.76
N LYS A 75 -3.20 6.07 27.68
CA LYS A 75 -2.33 6.78 26.73
C LYS A 75 -2.73 8.22 26.48
N VAL A 76 -4.02 8.52 26.30
CA VAL A 76 -4.55 9.86 26.06
C VAL A 76 -5.68 10.17 27.02
N GLU A 77 -5.58 11.32 27.67
CA GLU A 77 -6.63 11.91 28.48
C GLU A 77 -7.07 13.24 27.88
N ALA A 78 -8.36 13.45 27.74
CA ALA A 78 -8.88 14.75 27.38
C ALA A 78 -8.88 15.68 28.60
N VAL A 79 -8.49 16.94 28.39
CA VAL A 79 -8.66 18.00 29.38
C VAL A 79 -10.15 18.30 29.53
N ASP A 80 -10.59 18.45 30.77
CA ASP A 80 -12.00 18.73 31.10
C ASP A 80 -12.52 19.97 30.34
N LYS A 81 -13.65 19.82 29.67
CA LYS A 81 -14.28 20.88 28.87
C LYS A 81 -14.51 22.18 29.65
N PRO A 82 -15.04 22.16 30.92
CA PRO A 82 -15.18 23.38 31.72
C PRO A 82 -13.87 24.12 31.96
N LEU A 83 -12.76 23.39 32.05
CA LEU A 83 -11.45 24.01 32.24
C LEU A 83 -11.00 24.71 30.95
N VAL A 84 -11.26 24.12 29.81
CA VAL A 84 -11.00 24.75 28.51
C VAL A 84 -11.87 25.99 28.31
N GLU A 85 -13.17 25.86 28.56
CA GLU A 85 -14.15 26.96 28.45
C GLU A 85 -13.77 28.20 29.25
N ARG A 86 -13.19 28.00 30.43
CA ARG A 86 -12.75 29.09 31.31
C ARG A 86 -11.72 30.03 30.68
N PHE A 87 -10.85 29.50 29.83
CA PHE A 87 -9.75 30.25 29.22
C PHE A 87 -10.00 30.64 27.74
N LEU A 88 -11.12 30.16 27.11
CA LEU A 88 -11.47 30.52 25.75
C LEU A 88 -11.65 32.04 25.53
N PRO A 89 -12.29 32.81 26.43
CA PRO A 89 -12.46 34.25 26.24
C PRO A 89 -11.14 35.02 26.13
N ASP A 90 -10.08 34.51 26.75
CA ASP A 90 -8.75 35.14 26.75
C ASP A 90 -8.05 35.03 25.38
N LEU A 91 -8.56 34.18 24.46
CA LEU A 91 -8.07 34.08 23.07
C LEU A 91 -8.59 35.20 22.15
N GLY A 92 -9.47 36.09 22.66
CA GLY A 92 -9.84 37.31 21.97
C GLY A 92 -10.86 37.20 20.84
N GLY A 93 -11.61 36.10 20.73
CA GLY A 93 -12.77 35.95 19.84
C GLY A 93 -12.48 35.92 18.32
N GLY A 94 -11.21 35.93 17.91
CA GLY A 94 -10.75 35.76 16.53
C GLY A 94 -10.47 34.31 16.15
N GLU A 95 -9.90 34.10 14.96
CA GLU A 95 -9.37 32.78 14.58
C GLU A 95 -8.29 32.31 15.55
N ILE A 96 -8.41 31.07 15.99
CA ILE A 96 -7.43 30.45 16.88
C ILE A 96 -6.13 30.22 16.08
N THR A 97 -5.03 30.76 16.61
CA THR A 97 -3.70 30.56 16.02
C THR A 97 -2.92 29.49 16.80
N ASP A 98 -1.85 28.95 16.19
CA ASP A 98 -0.96 28.01 16.87
C ASP A 98 -0.38 28.61 18.17
N GLN A 99 -0.10 29.91 18.19
CA GLN A 99 0.40 30.61 19.38
C GLN A 99 -0.67 30.70 20.48
N GLY A 100 -1.91 31.04 20.10
CA GLY A 100 -3.05 31.04 21.02
C GLY A 100 -3.34 29.66 21.58
N ALA A 101 -3.30 28.63 20.73
CA ALA A 101 -3.47 27.24 21.13
C ALA A 101 -2.40 26.81 22.15
N ARG A 102 -1.13 27.11 21.93
CA ARG A 102 -0.04 26.82 22.89
C ARG A 102 -0.22 27.58 24.20
N TRP A 103 -0.61 28.83 24.13
CA TRP A 103 -0.88 29.62 25.31
C TRP A 103 -1.97 28.99 26.19
N LEU A 104 -3.10 28.61 25.57
CA LEU A 104 -4.22 27.94 26.28
C LEU A 104 -3.77 26.58 26.82
N GLY A 105 -3.07 25.78 26.01
CA GLY A 105 -2.57 24.47 26.42
C GLY A 105 -1.71 24.53 27.67
N ASN A 106 -0.82 25.52 27.77
CA ASN A 106 -0.02 25.75 28.98
C ASN A 106 -0.89 26.10 30.18
N ARG A 107 -1.99 26.86 30.01
CA ARG A 107 -2.90 27.24 31.09
C ARG A 107 -3.70 26.08 31.67
N VAL A 108 -4.09 25.14 30.80
CA VAL A 108 -4.90 23.97 31.19
C VAL A 108 -4.04 22.73 31.48
N GLY A 109 -2.73 22.83 31.32
CA GLY A 109 -1.78 21.75 31.56
C GLY A 109 -1.94 20.62 30.51
N ALA A 110 -2.16 20.97 29.27
CA ALA A 110 -2.21 20.02 28.15
C ALA A 110 -0.85 19.88 27.48
N ASP A 111 -0.56 18.69 26.95
CA ASP A 111 0.62 18.43 26.12
C ASP A 111 0.36 18.78 24.66
N TYR A 112 -0.90 18.64 24.23
CA TYR A 112 -1.38 19.01 22.90
C TYR A 112 -2.70 19.78 22.96
N VAL A 113 -2.90 20.62 21.94
CA VAL A 113 -4.16 21.31 21.72
C VAL A 113 -4.67 21.00 20.32
N VAL A 114 -5.93 20.61 20.22
CA VAL A 114 -6.65 20.37 18.96
C VAL A 114 -7.64 21.52 18.75
N TYR A 115 -7.53 22.17 17.59
CA TYR A 115 -8.49 23.19 17.15
C TYR A 115 -8.71 23.10 15.65
N GLY A 116 -9.78 23.68 15.13
CA GLY A 116 -10.05 23.56 13.71
C GLY A 116 -11.29 24.30 13.24
N SER A 117 -11.74 23.96 12.03
CA SER A 117 -12.91 24.54 11.40
C SER A 117 -13.83 23.50 10.78
N ILE A 118 -15.08 23.90 10.65
CA ILE A 118 -16.15 23.19 9.94
C ILE A 118 -16.55 24.11 8.79
N THR A 119 -16.31 23.71 7.55
CA THR A 119 -16.65 24.51 6.36
C THR A 119 -17.71 23.80 5.56
N LYS A 120 -18.85 24.48 5.28
CA LYS A 120 -19.89 23.99 4.40
C LYS A 120 -19.93 24.80 3.10
N VAL A 121 -19.78 24.10 1.97
CA VAL A 121 -19.92 24.69 0.63
C VAL A 121 -20.87 23.81 -0.19
N GLY A 122 -22.07 24.31 -0.44
CA GLY A 122 -23.12 23.53 -1.09
C GLY A 122 -23.51 22.30 -0.26
N GLU A 123 -23.43 21.11 -0.86
CA GLU A 123 -23.72 19.84 -0.18
C GLU A 123 -22.51 19.24 0.54
N TYR A 124 -21.30 19.82 0.39
CA TYR A 124 -20.08 19.30 0.99
C TYR A 124 -19.78 19.98 2.31
N ILE A 125 -19.34 19.18 3.29
CA ILE A 125 -18.89 19.65 4.59
C ILE A 125 -17.48 19.12 4.82
N SER A 126 -16.54 20.04 5.12
CA SER A 126 -15.19 19.74 5.52
C SER A 126 -15.01 19.96 7.02
N LEU A 127 -14.30 19.03 7.66
CA LEU A 127 -13.77 19.18 9.01
C LEU A 127 -12.25 19.25 8.90
N ASP A 128 -11.67 20.34 9.36
CA ASP A 128 -10.24 20.57 9.36
C ASP A 128 -9.78 20.76 10.80
N ALA A 129 -8.77 20.01 11.25
CA ALA A 129 -8.18 20.13 12.56
C ALA A 129 -6.67 20.35 12.50
N LYS A 130 -6.17 21.13 13.44
CA LYS A 130 -4.74 21.28 13.75
C LYS A 130 -4.45 20.71 15.12
N VAL A 131 -3.37 19.95 15.22
CA VAL A 131 -2.85 19.36 16.45
C VAL A 131 -1.54 20.04 16.79
N VAL A 132 -1.55 20.86 17.82
CA VAL A 132 -0.43 21.70 18.23
C VAL A 132 0.25 21.11 19.46
N ASN A 133 1.54 20.82 19.36
CA ASN A 133 2.35 20.44 20.51
C ASN A 133 2.64 21.69 21.37
N VAL A 134 2.21 21.67 22.62
CA VAL A 134 2.28 22.82 23.52
C VAL A 134 3.72 23.22 23.83
N ALA A 135 4.60 22.25 24.02
CA ALA A 135 6.02 22.48 24.27
C ALA A 135 6.78 23.03 23.04
N GLY A 136 6.14 23.01 21.85
CA GLY A 136 6.77 23.49 20.60
C GLY A 136 7.91 22.61 20.09
N THR A 137 8.09 21.41 20.66
CA THR A 137 9.14 20.46 20.28
C THR A 137 8.81 19.65 19.03
N ARG A 138 7.55 19.69 18.59
CA ARG A 138 7.07 19.03 17.37
C ARG A 138 6.32 20.03 16.48
N PRO A 139 6.36 19.88 15.16
CA PRO A 139 5.58 20.72 14.26
C PRO A 139 4.08 20.51 14.47
N THR A 140 3.26 21.48 14.10
CA THR A 140 1.82 21.37 14.07
C THR A 140 1.41 20.34 13.02
N ALA A 141 0.65 19.35 13.42
CA ALA A 141 0.04 18.38 12.49
C ALA A 141 -1.36 18.83 12.07
N SER A 142 -1.79 18.48 10.87
CA SER A 142 -3.13 18.76 10.36
C SER A 142 -3.86 17.45 10.06
N ALA A 143 -5.15 17.40 10.35
CA ALA A 143 -6.05 16.34 9.94
C ALA A 143 -7.26 16.97 9.26
N PHE A 144 -7.80 16.35 8.22
CA PHE A 144 -9.01 16.82 7.56
C PHE A 144 -9.87 15.65 7.08
N THR A 145 -11.16 15.89 6.96
CA THR A 145 -12.11 14.97 6.32
C THR A 145 -13.20 15.78 5.62
N GLN A 146 -13.65 15.33 4.44
CA GLN A 146 -14.67 16.00 3.65
C GLN A 146 -15.69 14.98 3.16
N HIS A 147 -16.98 15.29 3.37
CA HIS A 147 -18.08 14.39 3.00
C HIS A 147 -19.26 15.16 2.41
N LYS A 148 -20.10 14.42 1.66
CA LYS A 148 -21.34 14.96 1.12
C LYS A 148 -22.48 14.72 2.11
N GLY A 149 -23.04 15.81 2.62
CA GLY A 149 -24.16 15.77 3.57
C GLY A 149 -23.75 15.56 5.03
N MET A 150 -24.67 15.89 5.92
CA MET A 150 -24.44 15.89 7.37
C MET A 150 -24.32 14.49 7.96
N ASP A 151 -25.12 13.56 7.47
CA ASP A 151 -25.16 12.19 8.01
C ASP A 151 -23.82 11.47 7.82
N GLU A 152 -23.17 11.68 6.67
CA GLU A 152 -21.84 11.12 6.39
C GLU A 152 -20.77 11.75 7.31
N VAL A 153 -20.82 13.07 7.51
CA VAL A 153 -19.89 13.77 8.41
C VAL A 153 -20.02 13.23 9.82
N MET A 154 -21.23 13.12 10.35
CA MET A 154 -21.47 12.64 11.71
C MET A 154 -21.01 11.19 11.89
N ALA A 155 -21.20 10.34 10.88
CA ALA A 155 -20.70 8.96 10.91
C ALA A 155 -19.15 8.90 10.97
N LYS A 156 -18.47 9.85 10.33
CA LYS A 156 -16.99 9.87 10.22
C LYS A 156 -16.28 10.70 11.31
N VAL A 157 -16.98 11.54 12.09
CA VAL A 157 -16.35 12.34 13.16
C VAL A 157 -15.64 11.46 14.19
N SER A 158 -16.15 10.27 14.48
CA SER A 158 -15.50 9.34 15.42
C SER A 158 -14.17 8.82 14.88
N THR A 159 -14.09 8.47 13.60
CA THR A 159 -12.84 8.07 12.92
C THR A 159 -11.86 9.24 12.89
N PHE A 160 -12.34 10.44 12.57
CA PHE A 160 -11.54 11.65 12.58
C PHE A 160 -10.93 11.96 13.96
N ALA A 161 -11.70 11.81 15.04
CA ALA A 161 -11.18 11.97 16.40
C ALA A 161 -10.11 10.94 16.74
N GLN A 162 -10.24 9.73 16.21
CA GLN A 162 -9.29 8.64 16.41
C GLN A 162 -7.99 8.87 15.64
N ASP A 163 -8.06 9.44 14.44
CA ASP A 163 -6.88 9.88 13.66
C ASP A 163 -6.10 10.96 14.41
N ILE A 164 -6.81 11.91 15.02
CA ILE A 164 -6.20 12.92 15.87
C ILE A 164 -5.50 12.27 17.08
N SER A 165 -6.15 11.32 17.76
CA SER A 165 -5.56 10.58 18.88
C SER A 165 -4.28 9.86 18.48
N ASN A 166 -4.31 9.15 17.36
CA ASN A 166 -3.17 8.38 16.88
C ASN A 166 -1.97 9.30 16.60
N ARG A 167 -2.19 10.48 16.01
CA ARG A 167 -1.16 11.50 15.82
C ARG A 167 -0.57 12.03 17.12
N ILE A 168 -1.36 12.08 18.18
CA ILE A 168 -0.95 12.58 19.51
C ILE A 168 -0.14 11.53 20.26
N VAL A 169 -0.59 10.28 20.28
CA VAL A 169 0.03 9.22 21.10
C VAL A 169 1.37 8.79 20.56
N GLY A 170 1.74 9.28 19.34
CA GLY A 170 2.89 8.67 18.71
C GLY A 170 2.74 7.14 18.64
N ARG A 171 1.50 6.60 18.69
CA ARG A 171 1.22 5.51 17.82
C ARG A 171 1.38 6.19 16.49
N ALA A 172 2.63 6.09 16.06
CA ALA A 172 2.90 6.55 14.76
C ALA A 172 1.67 6.15 13.93
N THR A 173 0.88 7.06 13.53
CA THR A 173 0.54 6.99 12.16
C THR A 173 1.85 6.53 11.57
N SER A 174 1.94 5.55 10.71
CA SER A 174 3.15 5.12 10.04
C SER A 174 4.07 6.27 9.61
N TYR A 175 3.64 7.49 9.65
CA TYR A 175 4.29 8.76 9.50
C TYR A 175 5.42 9.10 10.48
N GLU A 176 5.46 8.57 11.68
CA GLU A 176 6.41 9.04 12.70
C GLU A 176 7.48 8.01 13.13
N ARG A 177 7.49 6.82 12.53
CA ARG A 177 8.49 5.77 12.84
C ARG A 177 9.77 5.87 12.00
N GLY A 178 9.73 6.61 10.89
CA GLY A 178 10.91 6.91 10.10
C GLY A 178 11.88 7.84 10.82
N ALA A 179 13.17 7.72 10.56
CA ALA A 179 14.19 8.62 11.07
C ALA A 179 13.82 10.08 10.74
N PRO A 180 14.16 11.08 11.62
CA PRO A 180 13.87 12.48 11.36
C PRO A 180 14.53 12.93 10.05
N GLY A 181 13.78 12.97 8.97
CA GLY A 181 14.25 13.33 7.62
C GLY A 181 13.52 12.62 6.49
N GLN A 182 13.07 11.39 6.68
CA GLN A 182 12.37 10.59 5.65
C GLN A 182 10.89 10.96 5.48
N MET A 183 10.26 11.50 6.51
CA MET A 183 8.84 11.85 6.55
C MET A 183 8.41 12.98 5.62
N ARG A 184 9.33 13.83 5.18
CA ARG A 184 9.03 14.95 4.29
C ARG A 184 8.78 14.54 2.84
N GLN A 185 9.23 13.38 2.44
CA GLN A 185 9.23 12.93 1.06
C GLN A 185 7.85 12.52 0.55
N TYR A 186 7.06 11.79 1.34
CA TYR A 186 5.71 11.37 0.92
C TYR A 186 4.69 12.51 0.80
N LEU A 187 4.84 13.58 1.58
CA LEU A 187 3.91 14.72 1.51
C LEU A 187 4.12 15.60 0.27
N MET A 188 5.30 15.55 -0.34
CA MET A 188 5.65 16.36 -1.52
C MET A 188 5.18 15.74 -2.84
N PHE A 189 4.95 14.42 -2.88
CA PHE A 189 4.58 13.68 -4.09
C PHE A 189 3.19 14.04 -4.66
N GLN A 190 2.34 14.74 -3.93
CA GLN A 190 1.00 15.12 -4.38
C GLN A 190 0.95 16.04 -5.61
N ALA A 191 2.05 16.61 -6.02
CA ALA A 191 2.09 17.62 -7.08
C ALA A 191 3.07 17.31 -8.22
N VAL A 192 3.83 16.22 -8.15
CA VAL A 192 4.90 15.96 -9.12
C VAL A 192 4.34 15.25 -10.35
N GLY A 193 4.66 15.76 -11.53
CA GLY A 193 4.46 15.09 -12.80
C GLY A 193 5.44 13.92 -12.96
N TYR A 194 5.23 13.13 -14.01
CA TYR A 194 6.18 12.08 -14.38
C TYR A 194 7.57 12.69 -14.73
N SER A 195 8.62 11.99 -14.34
CA SER A 195 10.01 12.36 -14.68
C SER A 195 10.34 11.94 -16.12
N LYS A 196 9.80 10.79 -16.56
CA LYS A 196 10.06 10.23 -17.89
C LYS A 196 8.76 9.71 -18.51
N LEU A 197 8.71 9.77 -19.85
CA LEU A 197 7.54 9.39 -20.61
C LEU A 197 7.94 8.73 -21.94
N GLN A 198 7.37 7.54 -22.21
CA GLN A 198 7.49 6.84 -23.48
C GLN A 198 6.11 6.65 -24.10
N ASN A 199 5.92 7.18 -25.29
CA ASN A 199 4.67 7.06 -26.04
C ASN A 199 4.65 5.79 -26.89
N PHE A 200 3.47 5.15 -26.96
CA PHE A 200 3.17 4.00 -27.81
C PHE A 200 1.98 4.34 -28.71
N PRO A 201 2.21 4.98 -29.86
CA PRO A 201 1.14 5.24 -30.82
C PRO A 201 0.57 3.91 -31.34
N GLU A 202 -0.75 3.84 -31.48
CA GLU A 202 -1.47 2.66 -32.01
C GLU A 202 -1.36 1.38 -31.17
N ARG A 203 -0.83 1.44 -29.95
CA ARG A 203 -0.70 0.31 -29.01
C ARG A 203 -1.51 0.53 -27.75
N VAL A 204 -1.98 -0.56 -27.17
CA VAL A 204 -2.69 -0.58 -25.87
C VAL A 204 -1.88 -1.41 -24.89
N LEU A 205 -1.13 -0.76 -24.02
CA LEU A 205 -0.32 -1.43 -22.99
C LEU A 205 -1.21 -1.99 -21.89
N TRP A 206 -0.81 -3.19 -21.40
CA TRP A 206 -1.57 -3.93 -20.37
C TRP A 206 -0.73 -4.33 -19.17
N GLY A 207 0.57 -4.24 -19.23
CA GLY A 207 1.44 -4.63 -18.11
C GLY A 207 2.79 -3.91 -18.14
N VAL A 208 3.36 -3.73 -16.94
CA VAL A 208 4.69 -3.18 -16.72
C VAL A 208 5.32 -3.82 -15.48
N ASP A 209 6.62 -4.14 -15.56
CA ASP A 209 7.45 -4.50 -14.42
C ASP A 209 8.91 -4.10 -14.70
N ALA A 210 9.80 -4.31 -13.75
CA ALA A 210 11.23 -4.03 -13.91
C ALA A 210 12.10 -5.05 -13.18
N GLY A 211 13.32 -5.22 -13.67
CA GLY A 211 14.35 -6.06 -13.06
C GLY A 211 15.57 -6.16 -13.96
N ASP A 212 16.69 -6.61 -13.42
CA ASP A 212 17.94 -6.83 -14.14
C ASP A 212 17.82 -8.06 -15.07
N VAL A 213 17.32 -7.85 -16.29
CA VAL A 213 17.04 -8.96 -17.22
C VAL A 213 18.26 -9.38 -18.04
N ASP A 214 19.30 -8.55 -18.15
CA ASP A 214 20.52 -8.90 -18.88
C ASP A 214 21.72 -9.22 -17.97
N GLY A 215 21.58 -9.04 -16.65
CA GLY A 215 22.56 -9.43 -15.64
C GLY A 215 23.74 -8.46 -15.53
N ASP A 216 23.54 -7.20 -15.90
CA ASP A 216 24.58 -6.17 -15.77
C ASP A 216 24.54 -5.42 -14.41
N GLY A 217 23.58 -5.77 -13.55
CA GLY A 217 23.37 -5.18 -12.24
C GLY A 217 22.43 -3.97 -12.25
N ASN A 218 21.90 -3.59 -13.40
CA ASN A 218 20.92 -2.53 -13.52
C ASN A 218 19.56 -3.07 -13.95
N ASN A 219 18.48 -2.49 -13.44
CA ASN A 219 17.14 -2.90 -13.82
C ASN A 219 16.73 -2.32 -15.16
N GLU A 220 16.06 -3.12 -15.96
CA GLU A 220 15.35 -2.71 -17.16
C GLU A 220 13.85 -2.62 -16.88
N ILE A 221 13.18 -1.72 -17.61
CA ILE A 221 11.72 -1.61 -17.62
C ILE A 221 11.19 -2.53 -18.73
N VAL A 222 10.31 -3.44 -18.35
CA VAL A 222 9.62 -4.36 -19.26
C VAL A 222 8.16 -3.96 -19.35
N CYS A 223 7.62 -3.76 -20.55
CA CYS A 223 6.20 -3.50 -20.75
C CYS A 223 5.62 -4.34 -21.87
N MET A 224 4.31 -4.56 -21.83
CA MET A 224 3.62 -5.41 -22.80
C MET A 224 2.29 -4.84 -23.27
N ASP A 225 1.92 -5.18 -24.53
CA ASP A 225 0.52 -5.20 -24.97
C ASP A 225 -0.02 -6.65 -24.98
N ARG A 226 -1.07 -6.95 -25.71
CA ARG A 226 -1.69 -8.30 -25.74
C ARG A 226 -0.83 -9.38 -26.37
N ARG A 227 0.24 -9.03 -27.12
CA ARG A 227 1.10 -9.98 -27.80
C ARG A 227 2.54 -9.52 -28.03
N HIS A 228 2.84 -8.26 -27.74
CA HIS A 228 4.19 -7.71 -27.85
C HIS A 228 4.77 -7.45 -26.47
N LEU A 229 6.08 -7.57 -26.36
CA LEU A 229 6.88 -7.26 -25.20
C LEU A 229 8.01 -6.32 -25.62
N TRP A 230 8.30 -5.31 -24.82
CA TRP A 230 9.42 -4.39 -25.00
C TRP A 230 10.24 -4.32 -23.71
N VAL A 231 11.55 -4.28 -23.88
CA VAL A 231 12.53 -4.09 -22.82
C VAL A 231 13.23 -2.76 -23.04
N TYR A 232 13.17 -1.88 -22.06
CA TYR A 232 13.79 -0.57 -22.10
C TYR A 232 14.80 -0.42 -20.97
N ARG A 233 15.93 0.24 -21.29
CA ARG A 233 16.87 0.73 -20.29
C ARG A 233 16.69 2.22 -20.09
N ASP A 234 16.75 2.65 -18.84
CA ASP A 234 16.82 4.07 -18.49
C ASP A 234 18.26 4.59 -18.71
N GLU A 235 18.39 5.61 -19.55
CA GLU A 235 19.66 6.32 -19.80
C GLU A 235 19.65 7.73 -19.19
N GLY A 236 18.82 7.97 -18.17
CA GLY A 236 18.68 9.23 -17.44
C GLY A 236 17.77 10.24 -18.12
N LYS A 237 17.96 10.54 -19.40
CA LYS A 237 17.12 11.50 -20.15
C LYS A 237 16.03 10.87 -21.00
N ALA A 238 16.17 9.61 -21.36
CA ALA A 238 15.26 8.87 -22.22
C ALA A 238 15.36 7.38 -21.96
N LEU A 239 14.30 6.68 -22.32
CA LEU A 239 14.28 5.21 -22.31
C LEU A 239 14.80 4.69 -23.66
N ARG A 240 15.83 3.85 -23.62
CA ARG A 240 16.39 3.19 -24.81
C ARG A 240 15.80 1.78 -24.96
N LEU A 241 15.19 1.51 -26.11
CA LEU A 241 14.72 0.16 -26.44
C LEU A 241 15.93 -0.79 -26.59
N LEU A 242 15.92 -1.89 -25.85
CA LEU A 242 16.92 -2.97 -25.94
C LEU A 242 16.43 -4.11 -26.81
N ALA A 243 15.18 -4.53 -26.63
CA ALA A 243 14.60 -5.67 -27.34
C ALA A 243 13.09 -5.58 -27.44
N GLU A 244 12.54 -6.26 -28.43
CA GLU A 244 11.11 -6.49 -28.57
C GLU A 244 10.80 -7.93 -28.97
N LEU A 245 9.63 -8.41 -28.57
CA LEU A 245 9.07 -9.70 -28.95
C LEU A 245 7.67 -9.48 -29.54
N ASP A 246 7.37 -10.07 -30.68
CA ASP A 246 6.04 -10.13 -31.28
C ASP A 246 5.57 -11.59 -31.34
N LYS A 247 4.38 -11.86 -30.84
CA LYS A 247 3.76 -13.19 -30.86
C LYS A 247 2.61 -13.23 -31.87
N GLU A 248 2.25 -14.45 -32.23
CA GLU A 248 1.12 -14.69 -33.13
C GLU A 248 -0.20 -14.08 -32.60
N PRO A 249 -1.12 -13.65 -33.47
CA PRO A 249 -2.35 -12.94 -33.11
C PRO A 249 -3.29 -13.68 -32.16
N ASN A 250 -3.17 -15.00 -32.03
CA ASN A 250 -3.96 -15.81 -31.11
C ASN A 250 -3.47 -15.80 -29.64
N ASN A 251 -2.32 -15.12 -29.40
CA ASN A 251 -1.84 -14.90 -28.03
C ASN A 251 -2.57 -13.70 -27.40
N LYS A 252 -2.81 -13.79 -26.10
CA LYS A 252 -3.34 -12.71 -25.27
C LYS A 252 -2.59 -12.69 -23.95
N PHE A 253 -1.58 -11.81 -23.83
CA PHE A 253 -0.84 -11.61 -22.60
C PHE A 253 -1.76 -10.96 -21.55
N LEU A 254 -1.79 -11.54 -20.37
CA LEU A 254 -2.67 -11.12 -19.28
C LEU A 254 -1.92 -10.40 -18.17
N THR A 255 -0.83 -11.00 -17.67
CA THR A 255 0.02 -10.41 -16.62
C THR A 255 1.49 -10.55 -16.97
N LEU A 256 2.29 -9.62 -16.48
CA LEU A 256 3.72 -9.53 -16.62
C LEU A 256 4.35 -9.40 -15.24
N ASP A 257 5.32 -10.24 -14.94
CA ASP A 257 6.18 -10.13 -13.76
C ASP A 257 7.65 -10.34 -14.16
N VAL A 258 8.58 -9.73 -13.40
CA VAL A 258 10.03 -9.86 -13.62
C VAL A 258 10.70 -10.25 -12.32
N ILE A 259 11.35 -11.42 -12.31
CA ILE A 259 11.99 -11.99 -11.12
C ILE A 259 13.07 -12.98 -11.51
N ASP A 260 14.18 -13.03 -10.76
CA ASP A 260 15.17 -14.10 -10.86
C ASP A 260 14.61 -15.40 -10.27
N VAL A 261 14.14 -16.30 -11.16
CA VAL A 261 13.50 -17.58 -10.77
C VAL A 261 14.52 -18.66 -10.49
N ASN A 262 15.67 -18.57 -11.14
CA ASN A 262 16.69 -19.63 -11.13
C ASN A 262 17.84 -19.34 -10.17
N GLY A 263 17.99 -18.11 -9.67
CA GLY A 263 19.00 -17.68 -8.72
C GLY A 263 20.37 -17.40 -9.37
N ASP A 264 20.42 -17.09 -10.67
CA ASP A 264 21.66 -16.81 -11.39
C ASP A 264 22.04 -15.33 -11.41
N GLY A 265 21.19 -14.46 -10.84
CA GLY A 265 21.39 -13.02 -10.78
C GLY A 265 20.80 -12.27 -11.98
N LYS A 266 20.13 -12.95 -12.91
CA LYS A 266 19.39 -12.36 -14.01
C LYS A 266 17.89 -12.60 -13.80
N ALA A 267 17.09 -11.57 -14.01
CA ALA A 267 15.66 -11.72 -13.84
C ALA A 267 15.01 -12.28 -15.11
N GLU A 268 14.20 -13.31 -14.95
CA GLU A 268 13.32 -13.80 -16.01
C GLU A 268 12.05 -12.97 -16.13
N ILE A 269 11.53 -12.94 -17.36
CA ILE A 269 10.25 -12.30 -17.70
C ILE A 269 9.17 -13.37 -17.71
N VAL A 270 8.21 -13.22 -16.80
CA VAL A 270 7.12 -14.18 -16.58
C VAL A 270 5.83 -13.64 -17.19
N ILE A 271 5.25 -14.37 -18.13
CA ILE A 271 4.02 -13.96 -18.82
C ILE A 271 2.92 -14.99 -18.57
N THR A 272 1.83 -14.55 -17.95
CA THR A 272 0.58 -15.30 -18.03
C THR A 272 -0.07 -14.99 -19.37
N ASN A 273 -0.27 -16.02 -20.19
CA ASN A 273 -0.76 -15.92 -21.57
C ASN A 273 -1.90 -16.90 -21.82
N THR A 274 -2.88 -16.48 -22.63
CA THR A 274 -3.86 -17.40 -23.20
C THR A 274 -3.66 -17.51 -24.71
N LEU A 275 -3.94 -18.70 -25.25
CA LEU A 275 -4.17 -18.94 -26.66
C LEU A 275 -5.67 -19.02 -26.92
N ASN A 276 -6.12 -18.49 -28.06
CA ASN A 276 -7.52 -18.53 -28.48
C ASN A 276 -8.50 -18.03 -27.39
N GLU A 277 -8.00 -17.06 -26.56
CA GLU A 277 -8.73 -16.36 -25.50
C GLU A 277 -8.94 -17.11 -24.17
N ASP A 278 -8.96 -18.43 -24.12
CA ASP A 278 -9.40 -19.21 -22.95
C ASP A 278 -8.47 -20.34 -22.49
N GLU A 279 -7.46 -20.71 -23.28
CA GLU A 279 -6.49 -21.72 -22.89
C GLU A 279 -5.19 -21.11 -22.36
N LEU A 280 -4.79 -21.40 -21.14
CA LEU A 280 -3.53 -20.93 -20.59
C LEU A 280 -2.34 -21.61 -21.29
N HIS A 281 -1.48 -20.79 -21.85
CA HIS A 281 -0.18 -21.12 -22.40
C HIS A 281 0.88 -20.12 -21.91
N SER A 282 0.99 -20.02 -20.58
CA SER A 282 1.94 -19.13 -19.94
C SER A 282 3.37 -19.55 -20.21
N PHE A 283 4.29 -18.61 -20.15
CA PHE A 283 5.71 -18.87 -20.43
C PHE A 283 6.63 -17.97 -19.61
N ILE A 284 7.89 -18.38 -19.55
CA ILE A 284 8.97 -17.67 -18.86
C ILE A 284 10.11 -17.50 -19.86
N LEU A 285 10.62 -16.29 -19.99
CA LEU A 285 11.70 -15.93 -20.90
C LEU A 285 12.92 -15.47 -20.11
N ALA A 286 14.10 -15.87 -20.55
CA ALA A 286 15.35 -15.19 -20.26
C ALA A 286 15.69 -14.26 -21.43
N TYR A 287 16.43 -13.18 -21.15
CA TYR A 287 16.97 -12.27 -22.13
C TYR A 287 18.50 -12.41 -22.16
N GLU A 288 19.05 -12.86 -23.29
CA GLU A 288 20.47 -13.13 -23.45
C GLU A 288 20.94 -12.62 -24.81
N ASP A 289 22.05 -11.85 -24.82
CA ASP A 289 22.70 -11.37 -26.04
C ASP A 289 21.75 -10.69 -27.05
N GLY A 290 20.76 -9.93 -26.57
CA GLY A 290 19.80 -9.23 -27.42
C GLY A 290 18.62 -10.08 -27.89
N ALA A 291 18.46 -11.31 -27.43
CA ALA A 291 17.41 -12.24 -27.83
C ALA A 291 16.68 -12.85 -26.61
N PHE A 292 15.41 -13.22 -26.83
CA PHE A 292 14.62 -13.94 -25.83
C PHE A 292 14.74 -15.45 -26.03
N THR A 293 14.98 -16.17 -24.96
CA THR A 293 14.97 -17.64 -24.91
C THR A 293 13.92 -18.14 -23.94
N TYR A 294 13.31 -19.29 -24.25
CA TYR A 294 12.31 -19.88 -23.35
C TYR A 294 12.98 -20.66 -22.22
N VAL A 295 12.82 -20.19 -21.01
CA VAL A 295 13.10 -20.95 -19.78
C VAL A 295 12.02 -22.00 -19.55
N ALA A 296 10.76 -21.63 -19.78
CA ALA A 296 9.62 -22.54 -19.78
C ALA A 296 8.52 -22.02 -20.72
N LYS A 297 7.74 -22.92 -21.32
CA LYS A 297 6.63 -22.59 -22.21
C LYS A 297 5.48 -23.58 -22.05
N ASP A 298 4.35 -23.21 -22.63
CA ASP A 298 3.13 -24.02 -22.67
C ASP A 298 2.65 -24.42 -21.27
N LEU A 299 2.80 -23.50 -20.29
CA LEU A 299 2.39 -23.73 -18.93
C LEU A 299 0.89 -23.47 -18.78
N ASN A 300 0.10 -24.51 -18.43
CA ASN A 300 -1.32 -24.37 -18.11
C ASN A 300 -1.52 -23.88 -16.65
N TRP A 301 -0.91 -22.73 -16.33
CA TRP A 301 -0.89 -22.12 -15.00
C TRP A 301 -1.03 -20.61 -15.11
N TYR A 302 -1.83 -20.02 -14.23
CA TYR A 302 -1.69 -18.62 -13.86
C TYR A 302 -0.36 -18.47 -13.13
N LEU A 303 0.38 -17.43 -13.44
CA LEU A 303 1.67 -17.10 -12.84
C LEU A 303 1.62 -15.71 -12.24
N ARG A 304 2.28 -15.51 -11.10
CA ARG A 304 2.38 -14.22 -10.45
C ARG A 304 3.57 -14.20 -9.49
N VAL A 305 4.23 -13.05 -9.42
CA VAL A 305 5.18 -12.75 -8.33
C VAL A 305 4.45 -12.07 -7.18
N ASP A 306 4.67 -12.56 -5.98
CA ASP A 306 4.15 -11.96 -4.75
C ASP A 306 5.11 -12.19 -3.59
N LYS A 307 5.00 -11.36 -2.54
CA LYS A 307 5.67 -11.59 -1.26
C LYS A 307 5.00 -12.77 -0.56
N ILE A 308 5.76 -13.82 -0.29
CA ILE A 308 5.24 -15.01 0.38
C ILE A 308 5.85 -15.10 1.78
N PRO A 309 5.03 -15.24 2.84
CA PRO A 309 5.53 -15.31 4.20
C PRO A 309 6.65 -16.33 4.37
N GLY A 310 7.81 -15.87 4.89
CA GLY A 310 8.98 -16.70 5.10
C GLY A 310 9.79 -17.08 3.86
N GLN A 311 9.42 -16.56 2.67
CA GLN A 311 10.12 -16.79 1.40
C GLN A 311 10.61 -15.47 0.76
N GLY A 312 9.99 -14.33 1.09
CA GLY A 312 10.18 -13.07 0.37
C GLY A 312 9.42 -13.04 -0.95
N GLU A 313 9.88 -12.25 -1.92
CA GLU A 313 9.32 -12.27 -3.29
C GLU A 313 9.56 -13.64 -3.92
N ALA A 314 8.51 -14.23 -4.46
CA ALA A 314 8.56 -15.55 -5.07
C ALA A 314 7.54 -15.69 -6.20
N LEU A 315 7.91 -16.46 -7.22
CA LEU A 315 6.99 -16.84 -8.27
C LEU A 315 6.03 -17.90 -7.73
N VAL A 316 4.74 -17.65 -7.86
CA VAL A 316 3.66 -18.58 -7.52
C VAL A 316 2.83 -18.93 -8.74
N ALA A 317 2.16 -20.08 -8.68
CA ALA A 317 1.35 -20.60 -9.77
C ALA A 317 0.05 -21.23 -9.26
N GLN A 318 -1.02 -21.11 -10.04
CA GLN A 318 -2.28 -21.81 -9.81
C GLN A 318 -2.87 -22.31 -11.13
N ARG A 319 -3.45 -23.51 -11.12
CA ARG A 319 -4.04 -24.08 -12.34
C ARG A 319 -5.34 -23.38 -12.72
N MET A 320 -5.55 -23.24 -14.01
CA MET A 320 -6.85 -22.90 -14.55
C MET A 320 -7.81 -24.07 -14.31
N GLY A 321 -9.01 -23.79 -13.81
CA GLY A 321 -10.03 -24.81 -13.60
C GLY A 321 -10.75 -25.15 -14.91
N THR A 322 -11.35 -26.35 -14.97
CA THR A 322 -12.20 -26.76 -16.09
C THR A 322 -13.58 -26.11 -15.98
N ASP A 323 -14.22 -26.24 -14.81
CA ASP A 323 -15.58 -25.73 -14.54
C ASP A 323 -15.59 -24.53 -13.59
N LYS A 324 -14.41 -24.06 -13.20
CA LYS A 324 -14.18 -22.93 -12.29
C LYS A 324 -13.11 -22.02 -12.84
N ASP A 325 -13.00 -20.85 -12.27
CA ASP A 325 -12.00 -19.85 -12.66
C ASP A 325 -10.58 -20.38 -12.44
N TYR A 326 -10.38 -21.14 -11.35
CA TYR A 326 -9.11 -21.80 -10.99
C TYR A 326 -9.36 -23.16 -10.34
N GLU A 327 -8.31 -23.98 -10.28
CA GLU A 327 -8.34 -25.31 -9.68
C GLU A 327 -7.12 -25.57 -8.80
N GLY A 328 -7.36 -26.17 -7.63
CA GLY A 328 -6.31 -26.52 -6.69
C GLY A 328 -5.69 -25.32 -5.98
N PRO A 329 -4.68 -25.57 -5.12
CA PRO A 329 -4.04 -24.54 -4.32
C PRO A 329 -3.03 -23.71 -5.11
N VAL A 330 -2.78 -22.49 -4.66
CA VAL A 330 -1.60 -21.71 -5.07
C VAL A 330 -0.33 -22.44 -4.62
N ARG A 331 0.67 -22.52 -5.48
CA ARG A 331 1.93 -23.22 -5.25
C ARG A 331 3.12 -22.33 -5.55
N LEU A 332 4.20 -22.51 -4.79
CA LEU A 332 5.51 -21.96 -5.14
C LEU A 332 6.01 -22.59 -6.44
N VAL A 333 6.56 -21.76 -7.32
CA VAL A 333 7.36 -22.22 -8.45
C VAL A 333 8.80 -22.38 -8.00
N GLN A 334 9.43 -23.47 -8.37
CA GLN A 334 10.81 -23.80 -7.96
C GLN A 334 11.64 -24.13 -9.19
N TRP A 335 12.88 -23.66 -9.17
CA TRP A 335 13.90 -24.07 -10.12
C TRP A 335 14.62 -25.33 -9.61
N GLN A 336 14.54 -26.41 -10.34
CA GLN A 336 15.18 -27.68 -9.99
C GLN A 336 15.69 -28.40 -11.23
N LYS A 337 16.99 -28.74 -11.26
CA LYS A 337 17.61 -29.48 -12.38
C LYS A 337 17.30 -28.84 -13.73
N ASP A 338 17.55 -27.54 -13.84
CA ASP A 338 17.36 -26.72 -15.04
C ASP A 338 15.94 -26.72 -15.59
N LYS A 339 14.94 -26.86 -14.71
CA LYS A 339 13.52 -26.86 -15.06
C LYS A 339 12.65 -26.24 -13.97
N ILE A 340 11.55 -25.64 -14.42
CA ILE A 340 10.47 -25.18 -13.55
C ILE A 340 9.69 -26.38 -13.01
N LYS A 341 9.42 -26.38 -11.70
CA LYS A 341 8.55 -27.34 -11.01
C LYS A 341 7.59 -26.64 -10.07
N MET A 342 6.38 -27.18 -10.00
CA MET A 342 5.39 -26.75 -9.01
C MET A 342 5.72 -27.35 -7.65
N GLY A 343 6.12 -26.49 -6.73
CA GLY A 343 6.59 -26.85 -5.40
C GLY A 343 5.48 -26.97 -4.36
N LYS A 344 5.80 -26.58 -3.13
CA LYS A 344 4.88 -26.66 -2.00
C LYS A 344 3.67 -25.73 -2.18
N LYS A 345 2.54 -26.13 -1.58
CA LYS A 345 1.35 -25.28 -1.44
C LYS A 345 1.70 -24.05 -0.60
N VAL A 346 1.28 -22.87 -1.05
CA VAL A 346 1.30 -21.64 -0.26
C VAL A 346 0.20 -21.71 0.79
N LYS A 347 0.51 -21.36 2.03
CA LYS A 347 -0.47 -21.27 3.11
C LYS A 347 -1.19 -19.94 3.00
N LEU A 348 -2.42 -19.95 2.56
CA LEU A 348 -3.28 -18.77 2.46
C LEU A 348 -4.30 -18.72 3.61
N PRO A 349 -4.82 -17.55 3.98
CA PRO A 349 -5.91 -17.39 4.94
C PRO A 349 -7.17 -18.12 4.51
N LYS A 350 -8.03 -18.46 5.47
CA LYS A 350 -9.32 -19.07 5.17
C LYS A 350 -10.18 -18.14 4.31
N GLY A 351 -10.68 -18.65 3.19
CA GLY A 351 -11.52 -17.90 2.25
C GLY A 351 -10.75 -17.07 1.23
N VAL A 352 -9.42 -17.22 1.19
CA VAL A 352 -8.54 -16.69 0.15
C VAL A 352 -8.02 -17.87 -0.66
N GLU A 353 -8.39 -17.95 -1.91
CA GLU A 353 -8.14 -19.14 -2.72
C GLU A 353 -7.50 -18.83 -4.07
N TRP A 354 -7.74 -17.62 -4.64
CA TRP A 354 -7.26 -17.28 -5.97
C TRP A 354 -5.94 -16.51 -5.93
N ILE A 355 -5.06 -16.83 -6.89
CA ILE A 355 -3.71 -16.29 -6.99
C ILE A 355 -3.67 -14.75 -7.14
N TYR A 356 -4.70 -14.13 -7.71
CA TYR A 356 -4.76 -12.68 -7.95
C TYR A 356 -5.56 -11.89 -6.89
N GLU A 357 -6.11 -12.55 -5.87
CA GLU A 357 -6.95 -11.87 -4.88
C GLU A 357 -6.21 -11.45 -3.61
N PHE A 358 -4.95 -11.78 -3.44
CA PHE A 358 -4.18 -11.47 -2.22
C PHE A 358 -2.83 -10.83 -2.48
N ASN A 359 -2.32 -10.13 -1.51
CA ASN A 359 -0.91 -9.76 -1.37
C ASN A 359 -0.52 -9.97 0.09
N ALA A 360 0.54 -10.71 0.35
CA ALA A 360 1.02 -10.86 1.72
C ALA A 360 1.83 -9.64 2.16
N GLY A 361 1.73 -9.29 3.43
CA GLY A 361 2.43 -8.15 4.01
C GLY A 361 2.47 -8.15 5.53
N THR A 362 3.14 -7.15 6.06
CA THR A 362 3.31 -6.87 7.49
C THR A 362 2.68 -5.51 7.79
N PHE A 363 1.37 -5.45 8.09
CA PHE A 363 0.67 -4.18 8.24
C PHE A 363 0.58 -3.72 9.70
N SER A 364 0.31 -4.61 10.65
CA SER A 364 0.08 -4.24 12.05
C SER A 364 1.35 -4.22 12.91
N SER A 365 2.34 -5.02 12.56
CA SER A 365 3.67 -5.04 13.19
C SER A 365 4.68 -5.72 12.26
N PRO A 366 6.00 -5.50 12.43
CA PRO A 366 7.03 -6.12 11.59
C PRO A 366 7.03 -7.66 11.62
N GLU A 367 6.49 -8.28 12.67
CA GLU A 367 6.39 -9.73 12.80
C GLU A 367 5.02 -10.29 12.36
N ALA A 368 4.04 -9.43 12.05
CA ALA A 368 2.72 -9.86 11.64
C ALA A 368 2.76 -10.52 10.27
N GLN A 369 2.01 -11.60 10.12
CA GLN A 369 1.73 -12.21 8.82
C GLN A 369 0.28 -11.92 8.47
N GLU A 370 0.09 -10.98 7.58
CA GLU A 370 -1.22 -10.50 7.19
C GLU A 370 -1.33 -10.49 5.67
N PHE A 371 -2.54 -10.33 5.19
CA PHE A 371 -2.82 -10.37 3.76
C PHE A 371 -3.79 -9.24 3.41
N LEU A 372 -3.41 -8.45 2.44
CA LEU A 372 -4.31 -7.55 1.75
C LEU A 372 -5.08 -8.37 0.72
N VAL A 373 -6.38 -8.49 0.91
CA VAL A 373 -7.26 -9.30 0.06
C VAL A 373 -8.19 -8.38 -0.69
N LYS A 374 -8.22 -8.54 -2.02
CA LYS A 374 -9.09 -7.79 -2.90
C LYS A 374 -10.07 -8.70 -3.61
N ASN A 375 -11.33 -8.39 -3.51
CA ASN A 375 -12.38 -9.00 -4.31
C ASN A 375 -12.87 -8.01 -5.38
N GLU A 376 -12.45 -8.22 -6.63
CA GLU A 376 -12.79 -7.35 -7.76
C GLU A 376 -14.30 -7.37 -8.07
N GLU A 377 -14.95 -8.49 -7.82
CA GLU A 377 -16.39 -8.64 -8.05
C GLU A 377 -17.22 -7.76 -7.13
N TYR A 378 -16.77 -7.60 -5.88
CA TYR A 378 -17.48 -6.80 -4.87
C TYR A 378 -16.81 -5.44 -4.63
N SER A 379 -15.73 -5.12 -5.36
CA SER A 379 -14.91 -3.91 -5.15
C SER A 379 -14.51 -3.73 -3.68
N GLU A 380 -14.25 -4.84 -3.00
CA GLU A 380 -13.95 -4.88 -1.57
C GLU A 380 -12.47 -5.15 -1.34
N THR A 381 -11.85 -4.36 -0.48
CA THR A 381 -10.47 -4.57 -0.02
C THR A 381 -10.45 -4.79 1.48
N ARG A 382 -9.72 -5.82 1.94
CA ARG A 382 -9.62 -6.18 3.36
C ARG A 382 -8.18 -6.48 3.75
N ILE A 383 -7.80 -6.20 4.99
CA ILE A 383 -6.64 -6.80 5.63
C ILE A 383 -7.13 -7.92 6.52
N VAL A 384 -6.56 -9.11 6.35
CA VAL A 384 -6.90 -10.29 7.15
C VAL A 384 -5.64 -10.91 7.77
N ASP A 385 -5.78 -11.53 8.95
CA ASP A 385 -4.71 -12.30 9.56
C ASP A 385 -4.53 -13.67 8.86
N GLU A 386 -3.51 -14.44 9.25
CA GLU A 386 -3.23 -15.78 8.72
C GLU A 386 -4.39 -16.79 8.89
N ARG A 387 -5.35 -16.51 9.77
CA ARG A 387 -6.54 -17.35 10.01
C ARG A 387 -7.73 -16.90 9.16
N GLY A 388 -7.61 -15.78 8.45
CA GLY A 388 -8.68 -15.19 7.64
C GLY A 388 -9.63 -14.29 8.44
N LYS A 389 -9.26 -13.90 9.68
CA LYS A 389 -10.03 -12.93 10.45
C LYS A 389 -9.74 -11.53 9.93
N SER A 390 -10.78 -10.80 9.56
CA SER A 390 -10.66 -9.43 9.09
C SER A 390 -10.18 -8.52 10.22
N GLN A 391 -9.10 -7.80 9.96
CA GLN A 391 -8.57 -6.72 10.78
C GLN A 391 -9.15 -5.39 10.32
N TRP A 392 -9.36 -5.25 9.02
CA TRP A 392 -9.90 -4.06 8.41
C TRP A 392 -10.66 -4.40 7.12
N LYS A 393 -11.63 -3.54 6.80
CA LYS A 393 -12.38 -3.56 5.53
C LYS A 393 -12.47 -2.13 5.01
N GLY A 394 -11.94 -1.92 3.81
CA GLY A 394 -11.94 -0.61 3.14
C GLY A 394 -13.19 -0.39 2.31
N GLU A 395 -13.65 0.86 2.31
CA GLU A 395 -14.67 1.38 1.40
C GLU A 395 -14.04 2.10 0.20
N GLU A 396 -12.71 2.24 0.20
CA GLU A 396 -11.99 2.97 -0.83
C GLU A 396 -11.98 2.21 -2.15
N LYS A 397 -12.22 2.93 -3.22
CA LYS A 397 -12.20 2.37 -4.59
C LYS A 397 -10.76 2.17 -5.04
N MET A 398 -10.14 1.09 -4.62
CA MET A 398 -8.86 0.62 -5.16
C MET A 398 -9.14 -0.28 -6.35
N GLY A 399 -8.44 -0.06 -7.48
CA GLY A 399 -8.51 -0.93 -8.66
C GLY A 399 -9.43 -0.44 -9.76
N GLY A 400 -10.18 -1.33 -10.34
CA GLY A 400 -10.91 -1.17 -11.59
C GLY A 400 -10.12 -1.72 -12.77
N SER A 401 -10.49 -2.93 -13.23
CA SER A 401 -9.77 -3.65 -14.27
C SER A 401 -10.65 -3.87 -15.50
N ASP A 402 -10.05 -3.70 -16.68
CA ASP A 402 -10.59 -4.15 -17.98
C ASP A 402 -9.77 -5.33 -18.55
N ASN A 403 -8.88 -5.88 -17.75
CA ASN A 403 -8.12 -7.07 -18.08
C ASN A 403 -8.91 -8.33 -17.70
N TYR A 404 -9.20 -9.19 -18.66
CA TYR A 404 -10.09 -10.34 -18.44
C TYR A 404 -9.74 -11.54 -19.30
N ILE A 405 -10.27 -12.70 -18.89
CA ILE A 405 -10.31 -13.94 -19.66
C ILE A 405 -11.78 -14.23 -19.99
N ASP A 406 -12.10 -14.50 -21.25
CA ASP A 406 -13.39 -15.06 -21.64
C ASP A 406 -13.34 -16.58 -21.44
N ARG A 407 -14.39 -17.17 -20.86
CA ARG A 407 -14.53 -18.60 -20.62
C ARG A 407 -15.73 -19.15 -21.40
N PRO A 408 -15.54 -19.48 -22.72
CA PRO A 408 -16.60 -20.13 -23.52
C PRO A 408 -16.93 -21.47 -22.87
N GLY A 409 -18.17 -21.76 -22.60
CA GLY A 409 -18.62 -22.98 -21.92
C GLY A 409 -18.90 -22.82 -20.42
N LEU A 410 -18.43 -21.74 -19.77
CA LEU A 410 -18.97 -21.31 -18.50
C LEU A 410 -19.98 -20.21 -18.78
N TYR A 411 -21.26 -20.48 -18.53
CA TYR A 411 -22.32 -19.51 -18.76
C TYR A 411 -22.22 -18.37 -17.75
N ALA A 412 -22.50 -17.16 -18.23
CA ALA A 412 -22.59 -16.00 -17.37
C ALA A 412 -23.84 -16.13 -16.48
N ASP A 413 -23.63 -16.34 -15.21
CA ASP A 413 -24.69 -16.48 -14.19
C ASP A 413 -25.36 -15.15 -13.84
N LYS A 414 -24.99 -14.00 -14.49
CA LYS A 414 -25.29 -12.67 -13.96
C LYS A 414 -26.16 -11.81 -14.89
N ARG A 415 -26.91 -10.93 -14.23
CA ARG A 415 -27.77 -9.92 -14.85
C ARG A 415 -27.03 -9.12 -15.91
N GLY A 416 -27.54 -9.10 -17.13
CA GLY A 416 -27.01 -8.31 -18.26
C GLY A 416 -26.26 -9.11 -19.32
N ALA A 417 -25.94 -10.39 -19.09
CA ALA A 417 -25.41 -11.27 -20.13
C ALA A 417 -26.54 -11.87 -20.96
N SER A 418 -26.33 -11.93 -22.29
CA SER A 418 -27.23 -12.66 -23.18
C SER A 418 -27.04 -14.18 -23.00
N ALA A 419 -28.09 -14.95 -23.19
CA ALA A 419 -27.98 -16.41 -23.17
C ALA A 419 -26.93 -16.87 -24.21
N GLY A 420 -25.89 -17.56 -23.74
CA GLY A 420 -24.77 -18.03 -24.59
C GLY A 420 -23.53 -17.15 -24.58
N ASP A 421 -23.52 -16.02 -23.88
CA ASP A 421 -22.33 -15.22 -23.67
C ASP A 421 -21.30 -15.97 -22.80
N PRO A 422 -20.02 -15.99 -23.16
CA PRO A 422 -18.98 -16.55 -22.30
C PRO A 422 -18.88 -15.78 -20.99
N ARG A 423 -18.60 -16.48 -19.89
CA ARG A 423 -18.28 -15.83 -18.61
C ARG A 423 -16.97 -15.06 -18.74
N ARG A 424 -16.94 -13.82 -18.27
CA ARG A 424 -15.72 -13.00 -18.12
C ARG A 424 -15.19 -13.08 -16.72
N ILE A 425 -13.91 -13.40 -16.60
CA ILE A 425 -13.15 -13.35 -15.35
C ILE A 425 -12.23 -12.15 -15.43
N TYR A 426 -12.56 -11.09 -14.70
CA TYR A 426 -11.69 -9.91 -14.62
C TYR A 426 -10.56 -10.17 -13.64
N LEU A 427 -9.33 -9.95 -14.09
CA LEU A 427 -8.15 -10.04 -13.24
C LEU A 427 -8.02 -8.75 -12.44
N PRO A 428 -7.91 -8.81 -11.10
CA PRO A 428 -7.61 -7.63 -10.30
C PRO A 428 -6.32 -6.98 -10.77
N PRO A 429 -6.24 -5.63 -10.80
CA PRO A 429 -4.98 -4.97 -11.08
C PRO A 429 -3.98 -5.23 -9.97
N ARG A 430 -2.70 -5.13 -10.30
CA ARG A 430 -1.61 -5.24 -9.34
C ARG A 430 -1.77 -4.24 -8.19
N MET A 431 -1.49 -4.69 -6.98
CA MET A 431 -1.17 -3.87 -5.83
C MET A 431 0.25 -4.21 -5.41
N VAL A 432 1.05 -3.21 -5.12
CA VAL A 432 2.42 -3.39 -4.60
C VAL A 432 2.36 -3.22 -3.09
N VAL A 433 2.83 -4.25 -2.37
CA VAL A 433 2.92 -4.26 -0.91
C VAL A 433 4.39 -4.32 -0.54
N LYS A 434 4.92 -3.20 -0.07
CA LYS A 434 6.36 -3.01 0.17
C LYS A 434 6.57 -1.93 1.23
N ASP A 435 7.52 -2.16 2.14
CA ASP A 435 8.00 -1.13 3.06
C ASP A 435 8.78 -0.08 2.25
N LEU A 436 8.18 1.07 2.01
CA LEU A 436 8.74 2.14 1.19
C LEU A 436 9.47 3.20 2.02
N ASP A 437 9.14 3.35 3.30
CA ASP A 437 9.74 4.34 4.19
C ASP A 437 10.76 3.76 5.19
N GLY A 438 10.94 2.43 5.19
CA GLY A 438 11.92 1.72 6.00
C GLY A 438 11.53 1.58 7.47
N ASP A 439 10.24 1.68 7.80
CA ASP A 439 9.75 1.57 9.18
C ASP A 439 9.49 0.11 9.63
N GLY A 440 9.64 -0.85 8.72
CA GLY A 440 9.41 -2.27 8.94
C GLY A 440 7.95 -2.70 8.79
N ILE A 441 7.08 -1.79 8.37
CA ILE A 441 5.66 -2.03 8.04
C ILE A 441 5.48 -1.87 6.53
N ASP A 442 4.74 -2.75 5.91
CA ASP A 442 4.50 -2.66 4.48
C ASP A 442 3.45 -1.59 4.13
N ASP A 443 3.78 -0.76 3.17
CA ASP A 443 2.88 0.18 2.51
C ASP A 443 2.15 -0.47 1.34
N VAL A 444 1.06 0.14 0.91
CA VAL A 444 0.29 -0.32 -0.24
C VAL A 444 0.30 0.73 -1.33
N THR A 445 0.76 0.37 -2.52
CA THR A 445 0.57 1.18 -3.72
C THR A 445 -0.47 0.53 -4.62
N SER A 446 -1.51 1.27 -4.98
CA SER A 446 -2.62 0.77 -5.80
C SER A 446 -3.07 1.80 -6.82
N LEU A 447 -3.58 1.35 -7.94
CA LEU A 447 -4.28 2.20 -8.90
C LEU A 447 -5.77 2.33 -8.58
N SER A 448 -6.40 3.38 -9.09
CA SER A 448 -7.85 3.56 -9.08
C SER A 448 -8.29 4.11 -10.42
N ASN A 449 -9.16 3.39 -11.11
CA ASN A 449 -9.73 3.79 -12.40
C ASN A 449 -11.14 4.32 -12.24
N HIS A 450 -11.41 5.47 -12.84
CA HIS A 450 -12.74 6.08 -12.84
C HIS A 450 -13.60 5.48 -13.94
N PHE A 451 -14.68 4.81 -13.55
CA PHE A 451 -15.64 4.20 -14.47
C PHE A 451 -16.56 5.26 -15.06
N LYS A 452 -16.55 5.42 -16.39
CA LYS A 452 -17.41 6.33 -17.13
C LYS A 452 -18.70 5.64 -17.54
N GLY A 453 -19.65 5.49 -16.66
CA GLY A 453 -20.96 4.91 -17.01
C GLY A 453 -21.83 4.63 -15.80
N GLY A 454 -23.14 4.78 -15.96
CA GLY A 454 -24.11 4.32 -14.98
C GLY A 454 -24.26 2.81 -15.08
N GLY A 455 -23.69 2.11 -14.16
CA GLY A 455 -23.97 0.80 -13.56
C GLY A 455 -24.52 -0.40 -14.34
N HIS A 456 -24.69 -0.39 -15.65
CA HIS A 456 -25.46 -1.43 -16.33
C HIS A 456 -24.80 -2.12 -17.53
N ILE A 457 -23.54 -1.81 -17.85
CA ILE A 457 -22.82 -2.49 -18.96
C ILE A 457 -21.71 -3.35 -18.37
N GLU A 458 -22.05 -4.53 -17.89
CA GLU A 458 -21.11 -5.45 -17.23
C GLU A 458 -19.94 -5.93 -18.11
N ARG A 459 -20.12 -5.93 -19.43
CA ARG A 459 -19.12 -6.45 -20.39
C ARG A 459 -18.18 -5.39 -20.97
N THR A 460 -18.48 -4.11 -20.81
CA THR A 460 -17.64 -3.02 -21.26
C THR A 460 -17.39 -2.09 -20.09
N ARG A 461 -16.14 -1.99 -19.67
CA ARG A 461 -15.72 -1.15 -18.55
C ARG A 461 -14.99 0.08 -19.08
N PRO A 462 -15.72 1.12 -19.57
CA PRO A 462 -15.09 2.33 -20.07
C PRO A 462 -14.52 3.12 -18.91
N TYR A 463 -13.22 3.25 -18.88
CA TYR A 463 -12.50 4.14 -17.98
C TYR A 463 -12.04 5.36 -18.76
N ASP A 464 -12.17 6.56 -18.19
CA ASP A 464 -11.76 7.82 -18.82
C ASP A 464 -10.51 8.43 -18.18
N LYS A 465 -10.25 8.06 -16.94
CA LYS A 465 -9.07 8.46 -16.18
C LYS A 465 -8.83 7.52 -15.02
N GLY A 466 -7.63 7.55 -14.52
CA GLY A 466 -7.24 6.86 -13.30
C GLY A 466 -6.14 7.62 -12.56
N TYR A 467 -5.69 7.10 -11.44
CA TYR A 467 -4.53 7.58 -10.72
C TYR A 467 -3.87 6.41 -9.97
N VAL A 468 -2.64 6.59 -9.56
CA VAL A 468 -1.95 5.70 -8.62
C VAL A 468 -1.82 6.41 -7.28
N ALA A 469 -2.02 5.68 -6.19
CA ALA A 469 -1.94 6.21 -4.84
C ALA A 469 -1.20 5.26 -3.91
N GLY A 470 -0.51 5.85 -2.93
CA GLY A 470 0.11 5.14 -1.83
C GLY A 470 -0.70 5.27 -0.56
N PHE A 471 -0.76 4.16 0.16
CA PHE A 471 -1.50 4.03 1.41
C PHE A 471 -0.59 3.43 2.47
N VAL A 472 -0.72 3.92 3.69
CA VAL A 472 -0.04 3.41 4.87
C VAL A 472 -1.05 2.90 5.87
N TRP A 473 -0.69 1.88 6.64
CA TRP A 473 -1.52 1.39 7.74
C TRP A 473 -1.28 2.23 8.99
N ASP A 474 -2.30 2.96 9.45
CA ASP A 474 -2.20 3.84 10.63
C ASP A 474 -2.60 3.15 11.94
N GLY A 475 -2.80 1.84 11.92
CA GLY A 475 -3.27 1.04 13.06
C GLY A 475 -4.77 0.77 13.06
N LEU A 476 -5.54 1.41 12.18
CA LEU A 476 -7.00 1.29 12.07
C LEU A 476 -7.49 1.18 10.63
N THR A 477 -6.84 1.89 9.71
CA THR A 477 -7.24 1.96 8.31
C THR A 477 -6.02 2.12 7.40
N LEU A 478 -6.18 1.79 6.12
CA LEU A 478 -5.24 2.22 5.08
C LEU A 478 -5.53 3.68 4.75
N THR A 479 -4.63 4.56 5.13
CA THR A 479 -4.73 6.01 4.88
C THR A 479 -3.93 6.39 3.65
N GLN A 480 -4.59 7.04 2.66
CA GLN A 480 -3.91 7.56 1.49
C GLN A 480 -2.94 8.68 1.90
N VAL A 481 -1.67 8.52 1.55
CA VAL A 481 -0.62 9.47 1.90
C VAL A 481 -0.11 10.26 0.70
N TRP A 482 -0.22 9.71 -0.51
CA TRP A 482 0.10 10.38 -1.75
C TRP A 482 -0.74 9.83 -2.91
N ARG A 483 -0.81 10.57 -3.99
CA ARG A 483 -1.34 10.11 -5.26
C ARG A 483 -0.75 10.90 -6.43
N THR A 484 -0.76 10.31 -7.61
CA THR A 484 -0.48 11.03 -8.86
C THR A 484 -1.63 11.98 -9.17
N GLN A 485 -1.40 12.92 -10.08
CA GLN A 485 -2.48 13.61 -10.77
C GLN A 485 -3.34 12.59 -11.54
N ASP A 486 -4.55 13.02 -11.93
CA ASP A 486 -5.39 12.19 -12.79
C ASP A 486 -4.64 11.91 -14.11
N ILE A 487 -4.47 10.64 -14.41
CA ILE A 487 -3.86 10.13 -15.64
C ILE A 487 -4.99 9.86 -16.63
N PRO A 488 -4.99 10.47 -17.82
CA PRO A 488 -6.02 10.23 -18.82
C PRO A 488 -6.02 8.77 -19.29
N GLY A 489 -7.21 8.21 -19.51
CA GLY A 489 -7.40 6.84 -19.98
C GLY A 489 -7.47 5.81 -18.86
N TYR A 490 -7.26 4.56 -19.22
CA TYR A 490 -7.22 3.41 -18.32
C TYR A 490 -5.80 3.18 -17.82
N VAL A 491 -5.57 3.28 -16.52
CA VAL A 491 -4.30 2.87 -15.89
C VAL A 491 -4.31 1.36 -15.79
N ALA A 492 -3.47 0.69 -16.59
CA ALA A 492 -3.55 -0.76 -16.79
C ALA A 492 -2.76 -1.56 -15.75
N ASP A 493 -1.56 -1.09 -15.40
CA ASP A 493 -0.67 -1.74 -14.43
C ASP A 493 0.28 -0.74 -13.78
N LEU A 494 0.93 -1.13 -12.71
CA LEU A 494 1.91 -0.35 -11.99
C LEU A 494 2.98 -1.24 -11.35
N GLN A 495 4.17 -0.66 -11.09
CA GLN A 495 5.20 -1.28 -10.27
C GLN A 495 5.98 -0.21 -9.50
N VAL A 496 6.58 -0.60 -8.37
CA VAL A 496 7.44 0.27 -7.55
C VAL A 496 8.80 -0.43 -7.36
N LYS A 497 9.75 -0.04 -8.18
CA LYS A 497 11.13 -0.58 -8.22
C LYS A 497 12.12 0.52 -8.59
N ASP A 498 13.37 0.34 -8.25
CA ASP A 498 14.49 1.17 -8.70
C ASP A 498 14.73 0.94 -10.19
N VAL A 499 14.28 1.84 -11.04
CA VAL A 499 14.34 1.66 -12.51
C VAL A 499 15.37 2.55 -13.19
N ASP A 500 15.87 3.58 -12.51
CA ASP A 500 16.97 4.40 -13.00
C ASP A 500 18.32 4.06 -12.31
N ASN A 501 18.28 3.10 -11.39
CA ASN A 501 19.42 2.50 -10.72
C ASN A 501 20.19 3.48 -9.81
N ASP A 502 19.46 4.41 -9.19
CA ASP A 502 20.02 5.37 -8.23
C ASP A 502 19.96 4.86 -6.78
N GLY A 503 19.39 3.69 -6.54
CA GLY A 503 19.20 3.04 -5.24
C GLY A 503 17.88 3.39 -4.55
N ARG A 504 16.97 4.10 -5.24
CA ARG A 504 15.65 4.45 -4.76
C ARG A 504 14.58 3.78 -5.61
N ASN A 505 13.36 3.75 -5.11
CA ASN A 505 12.26 3.17 -5.91
C ASN A 505 11.48 4.27 -6.62
N GLU A 506 11.22 4.08 -7.90
CA GLU A 506 10.29 4.88 -8.70
C GLU A 506 8.96 4.13 -8.85
N LEU A 507 7.90 4.90 -9.08
CA LEU A 507 6.64 4.38 -9.58
C LEU A 507 6.70 4.32 -11.10
N VAL A 508 6.54 3.14 -11.66
CA VAL A 508 6.35 2.93 -13.10
C VAL A 508 4.91 2.51 -13.36
N THR A 509 4.26 3.13 -14.32
CA THR A 509 2.87 2.79 -14.67
C THR A 509 2.61 2.95 -16.17
N VAL A 510 1.61 2.24 -16.64
CA VAL A 510 1.15 2.32 -18.03
C VAL A 510 -0.32 2.74 -18.09
N SER A 511 -0.59 3.70 -18.97
CA SER A 511 -1.94 4.17 -19.25
C SER A 511 -2.29 3.94 -20.71
N ALA A 512 -3.54 3.57 -20.95
CA ALA A 512 -4.05 3.26 -22.27
C ALA A 512 -5.42 3.88 -22.52
N ASN A 513 -5.73 4.15 -23.79
CA ASN A 513 -7.03 4.61 -24.25
C ASN A 513 -7.67 3.52 -25.16
N PRO A 514 -8.11 2.39 -24.58
CA PRO A 514 -8.55 1.23 -25.36
C PRO A 514 -9.86 1.45 -26.14
N HIS A 515 -10.63 2.49 -25.77
CA HIS A 515 -11.96 2.75 -26.33
C HIS A 515 -11.98 3.82 -27.44
N ILE A 516 -10.84 4.40 -27.78
CA ILE A 516 -10.71 5.24 -28.97
C ILE A 516 -10.54 4.33 -30.18
N LEU A 517 -11.24 4.65 -31.28
CA LEU A 517 -11.15 3.91 -32.54
C LEU A 517 -9.68 3.56 -32.86
N LYS A 518 -9.43 2.34 -33.34
CA LYS A 518 -8.09 1.73 -33.46
C LYS A 518 -6.98 2.63 -34.05
N SER A 519 -7.33 3.63 -34.84
CA SER A 519 -6.40 4.61 -35.42
C SER A 519 -5.82 5.62 -34.43
N ASP A 520 -6.43 5.77 -33.25
CA ASP A 520 -6.06 6.79 -32.26
C ASP A 520 -5.71 6.20 -30.88
N ALA A 521 -5.62 4.87 -30.76
CA ALA A 521 -5.19 4.21 -29.53
C ALA A 521 -3.78 4.68 -29.18
N LYS A 522 -3.64 5.28 -28.00
CA LYS A 522 -2.36 5.75 -27.47
C LYS A 522 -2.19 5.18 -26.08
N SER A 523 -1.03 4.64 -25.86
CA SER A 523 -0.59 4.29 -24.52
C SER A 523 0.66 5.05 -24.16
N VAL A 524 0.85 5.22 -22.86
CA VAL A 524 1.99 5.92 -22.31
C VAL A 524 2.56 5.10 -21.17
N LEU A 525 3.85 4.86 -21.21
CA LEU A 525 4.65 4.42 -20.07
C LEU A 525 5.18 5.66 -19.35
N MET A 526 4.97 5.75 -18.07
CA MET A 526 5.34 6.88 -17.23
C MET A 526 6.18 6.40 -16.05
N VAL A 527 7.23 7.14 -15.73
CA VAL A 527 8.06 6.96 -14.55
C VAL A 527 7.90 8.18 -13.64
N PHE A 528 7.68 7.96 -12.36
CA PHE A 528 7.53 9.01 -11.35
C PHE A 528 8.54 8.78 -10.24
N GLU A 529 9.28 9.82 -9.91
CA GLU A 529 10.11 9.83 -8.72
C GLU A 529 9.22 9.78 -7.47
N LEU A 530 9.48 8.86 -6.57
CA LEU A 530 8.79 8.77 -5.28
C LEU A 530 9.46 9.64 -4.20
N TYR A 531 10.67 10.11 -4.47
CA TYR A 531 11.50 10.87 -3.55
C TYR A 531 12.10 12.08 -4.25
N GLU A 532 12.19 13.22 -3.57
CA GLU A 532 12.98 14.37 -3.99
C GLU A 532 14.35 14.39 -3.31
#